data_0e5c47339c65b42873d21bec16ee278c
#
_entry.id   0e5c47339c65b42873d21bec16ee278c
#
_cell.length_a   1.000
_cell.length_b   1.000
_cell.length_c   1.000
_cell.angle_alpha   90.00
_cell.angle_beta   90.00
_cell.angle_gamma   90.00
#
_symmetry.space_group_name_H-M   'P 1'
#
loop_
_entity.id
_entity.type
_entity.pdbx_description
1 polymer ?
#
loop_
_entity_poly.entity_id
_entity_poly.type
_entity_poly.pdbx_seq_one_letter_code
_entity_poly.pdbx_strand_id
1 'polypeptide(L)'
;MKHFQFLIIILALFPSCGSETQGPDQYEEPSEPEEIITFEKYVENVKTPVRQAMDGGFIVAGGKNGQAWLMKLDKYGEEEWQHTYTLGDFGYSRSVVQTSDGGYLYAGYEGIVKADSNGTEEWKNKTKTVGAYPYYEDAIEHSSGNFYAVGGPSGGQGQLVKFSPTGSVLKRRFYGSKCEDDIFRSIAETQDGMLVVAGEKSHGNQSYDCAFNFMYYKDFWILKLNKNGGIIWEKTYGGAYMEKADDIVVLENGGFGVIGDKCNHGYDIGRCGSKAKVLFMRLNENGDLLEEQEWSGLNFMERLPYFSITTTANEGFAWIAEHKNKGTWVHKFGPNEESVSMYPGGYGGFDINRTTDNGFIIGTWGGNIIKTDDELNYEASSNE
;
A
#
# COMPACT_ATOMS: atom_id res chain seq x y z
N MET A 1 33.48 -89.61 28.83
CA MET A 1 32.11 -89.24 28.67
C MET A 1 31.81 -88.27 29.84
N LYS A 2 31.84 -86.99 29.63
CA LYS A 2 31.76 -85.94 30.69
C LYS A 2 30.38 -85.33 30.65
N HIS A 3 29.65 -85.46 31.76
CA HIS A 3 28.39 -84.74 32.01
C HIS A 3 28.65 -83.26 32.27
N PHE A 4 27.98 -82.40 31.49
CA PHE A 4 27.90 -81.01 31.78
C PHE A 4 26.51 -80.72 32.39
N GLN A 5 26.51 -80.29 33.66
CA GLN A 5 25.33 -79.81 34.33
C GLN A 5 25.14 -78.28 33.97
N PHE A 6 23.96 -77.94 33.50
CA PHE A 6 23.57 -76.57 33.28
C PHE A 6 22.96 -75.97 34.58
N LEU A 7 23.61 -74.97 35.13
CA LEU A 7 23.11 -74.26 36.25
C LEU A 7 22.23 -73.09 35.75
N ILE A 8 20.93 -73.17 36.00
CA ILE A 8 19.99 -72.06 35.68
C ILE A 8 19.99 -71.01 36.83
N ILE A 9 20.52 -69.83 36.55
CA ILE A 9 20.43 -68.70 37.47
C ILE A 9 19.16 -67.94 37.10
N ILE A 10 18.18 -67.93 38.00
CA ILE A 10 16.99 -67.10 37.91
C ILE A 10 17.35 -65.72 38.47
N LEU A 11 17.48 -64.73 37.58
CA LEU A 11 17.60 -63.33 38.00
C LEU A 11 16.20 -62.77 38.25
N ALA A 12 15.88 -62.52 39.51
CA ALA A 12 14.68 -61.77 39.90
C ALA A 12 14.88 -60.28 39.56
N LEU A 13 14.15 -59.79 38.58
CA LEU A 13 14.05 -58.35 38.28
C LEU A 13 13.08 -57.70 39.28
N PHE A 14 13.62 -56.93 40.22
CA PHE A 14 12.84 -55.97 41.01
C PHE A 14 12.60 -54.73 40.14
N PRO A 15 11.36 -54.20 40.03
CA PRO A 15 11.16 -52.91 39.41
C PRO A 15 11.70 -51.83 40.34
N SER A 16 12.74 -51.13 39.89
CA SER A 16 13.23 -49.92 40.50
C SER A 16 12.20 -48.80 40.21
N CYS A 17 11.53 -48.35 41.24
CA CYS A 17 10.74 -47.15 41.23
C CYS A 17 11.73 -45.95 41.17
N GLY A 18 12.12 -45.53 39.98
CA GLY A 18 12.88 -44.29 39.78
C GLY A 18 11.96 -43.11 39.99
N SER A 19 12.13 -42.37 41.07
CA SER A 19 11.57 -41.02 41.18
C SER A 19 12.31 -40.15 40.17
N GLU A 20 11.64 -39.82 39.07
CA GLU A 20 12.03 -38.67 38.24
C GLU A 20 11.90 -37.42 39.12
N THR A 21 13.01 -36.93 39.59
CA THR A 21 13.09 -35.54 40.09
C THR A 21 12.94 -34.64 38.86
N GLN A 22 11.73 -34.11 38.64
CA GLN A 22 11.54 -32.94 37.78
C GLN A 22 12.52 -31.87 38.30
N GLY A 23 13.46 -31.52 37.45
CA GLY A 23 14.29 -30.33 37.68
C GLY A 23 13.40 -29.12 37.86
N PRO A 24 13.87 -28.06 38.51
CA PRO A 24 13.09 -26.87 38.69
C PRO A 24 12.63 -26.37 37.30
N ASP A 25 11.32 -26.18 37.14
CA ASP A 25 10.73 -25.51 35.99
C ASP A 25 11.57 -24.27 35.71
N GLN A 26 12.19 -24.21 34.55
CA GLN A 26 12.77 -22.96 34.07
C GLN A 26 11.59 -22.02 33.89
N TYR A 27 11.38 -21.15 34.87
CA TYR A 27 10.57 -19.96 34.67
C TYR A 27 11.31 -19.15 33.59
N GLU A 28 10.81 -19.20 32.35
CA GLU A 28 11.13 -18.17 31.36
C GLU A 28 10.60 -16.88 31.97
N GLU A 29 11.49 -15.98 32.32
CA GLU A 29 11.09 -14.61 32.69
C GLU A 29 10.25 -14.09 31.49
N PRO A 30 9.07 -13.51 31.75
CA PRO A 30 8.30 -12.90 30.67
C PRO A 30 9.22 -11.89 30.00
N SER A 31 9.39 -12.05 28.69
CA SER A 31 10.12 -11.08 27.87
C SER A 31 9.59 -9.69 28.18
N GLU A 32 10.46 -8.74 28.47
CA GLU A 32 10.04 -7.34 28.60
C GLU A 32 9.19 -6.98 27.39
N PRO A 33 8.06 -6.26 27.58
CA PRO A 33 7.24 -5.84 26.46
C PRO A 33 8.13 -5.07 25.47
N GLU A 34 8.05 -5.42 24.19
CA GLU A 34 8.79 -4.71 23.15
C GLU A 34 8.42 -3.23 23.23
N GLU A 35 9.43 -2.38 23.29
CA GLU A 35 9.26 -0.92 23.30
C GLU A 35 8.57 -0.48 22.01
N ILE A 36 7.37 0.07 22.12
CA ILE A 36 6.64 0.64 20.97
C ILE A 36 7.30 1.97 20.64
N ILE A 37 7.99 2.00 19.52
CA ILE A 37 8.68 3.20 19.04
C ILE A 37 7.72 4.04 18.23
N THR A 38 7.56 5.31 18.61
CA THR A 38 6.78 6.31 17.88
C THR A 38 7.64 7.53 17.60
N PHE A 39 7.39 8.23 16.49
CA PHE A 39 8.11 9.45 16.14
C PHE A 39 7.36 10.30 15.11
N GLU A 40 7.75 11.57 15.01
CA GLU A 40 7.45 12.44 13.88
C GLU A 40 8.75 12.98 13.28
N LYS A 41 8.88 12.91 11.95
CA LYS A 41 9.99 13.49 11.20
C LYS A 41 9.48 14.34 10.06
N TYR A 42 10.01 15.54 9.93
CA TYR A 42 9.73 16.44 8.84
C TYR A 42 10.79 16.37 7.74
N VAL A 43 10.36 16.25 6.49
CA VAL A 43 11.21 16.28 5.30
C VAL A 43 10.67 17.33 4.34
N GLU A 44 11.49 18.34 4.07
CA GLU A 44 11.06 19.52 3.32
C GLU A 44 10.73 19.20 1.85
N ASN A 45 9.59 19.75 1.37
CA ASN A 45 9.17 19.72 -0.05
C ASN A 45 8.94 18.34 -0.67
N VAL A 46 8.51 17.35 0.10
CA VAL A 46 8.31 15.97 -0.39
C VAL A 46 6.88 15.52 -0.19
N LYS A 47 6.33 14.81 -1.18
CA LYS A 47 5.15 13.96 -1.03
C LYS A 47 5.68 12.58 -0.67
N THR A 48 5.24 12.01 0.42
CA THR A 48 5.93 10.89 1.05
C THR A 48 5.14 9.59 1.08
N PRO A 49 5.12 8.78 0.01
CA PRO A 49 4.85 7.36 0.22
C PRO A 49 5.93 6.78 1.13
N VAL A 50 5.51 5.98 2.10
CA VAL A 50 6.38 5.41 3.13
C VAL A 50 5.99 3.98 3.44
N ARG A 51 6.99 3.10 3.61
CA ARG A 51 6.78 1.69 3.99
C ARG A 51 7.77 1.32 5.09
N GLN A 52 7.36 0.41 5.97
CA GLN A 52 8.31 -0.24 6.87
C GLN A 52 9.21 -1.20 6.07
N ALA A 53 10.50 -1.19 6.38
CA ALA A 53 11.50 -2.09 5.82
C ALA A 53 11.66 -3.35 6.69
N MET A 54 12.21 -4.42 6.13
CA MET A 54 12.41 -5.72 6.80
C MET A 54 13.31 -5.65 8.04
N ASP A 55 14.17 -4.63 8.12
CA ASP A 55 15.05 -4.36 9.25
C ASP A 55 14.37 -3.59 10.40
N GLY A 56 13.06 -3.31 10.26
CA GLY A 56 12.27 -2.52 11.20
C GLY A 56 12.35 -1.01 10.98
N GLY A 57 13.27 -0.52 10.15
CA GLY A 57 13.34 0.88 9.72
C GLY A 57 12.28 1.22 8.66
N PHE A 58 12.45 2.34 7.95
CA PHE A 58 11.45 2.82 6.99
C PHE A 58 12.11 3.29 5.71
N ILE A 59 11.45 3.04 4.58
CA ILE A 59 11.80 3.61 3.27
C ILE A 59 10.78 4.66 2.87
N VAL A 60 11.25 5.81 2.48
CA VAL A 60 10.47 6.98 2.08
C VAL A 60 10.82 7.31 0.64
N ALA A 61 9.82 7.62 -0.17
CA ALA A 61 10.06 8.09 -1.52
C ALA A 61 9.46 9.49 -1.75
N GLY A 62 9.99 10.18 -2.75
CA GLY A 62 9.53 11.52 -3.09
C GLY A 62 10.19 12.08 -4.33
N GLY A 63 10.11 13.38 -4.47
CA GLY A 63 10.83 14.15 -5.48
C GLY A 63 11.68 15.23 -4.84
N LYS A 64 12.94 15.31 -5.21
CA LYS A 64 13.89 16.33 -4.74
C LYS A 64 14.57 16.98 -5.92
N ASN A 65 14.42 18.31 -6.06
CA ASN A 65 14.99 19.08 -7.18
C ASN A 65 14.63 18.52 -8.58
N GLY A 66 13.37 18.09 -8.76
CA GLY A 66 12.90 17.50 -10.00
C GLY A 66 13.37 16.07 -10.28
N GLN A 67 14.06 15.42 -9.34
CA GLN A 67 14.51 14.03 -9.46
C GLN A 67 13.73 13.11 -8.54
N ALA A 68 13.60 11.83 -8.93
CA ALA A 68 13.13 10.79 -8.03
C ALA A 68 14.08 10.67 -6.84
N TRP A 69 13.55 10.45 -5.65
CA TRP A 69 14.31 10.45 -4.42
C TRP A 69 13.83 9.35 -3.47
N LEU A 70 14.79 8.67 -2.84
CA LEU A 70 14.56 7.70 -1.77
C LEU A 70 15.37 8.12 -0.53
N MET A 71 14.79 7.86 0.65
CA MET A 71 15.44 8.02 1.94
C MET A 71 15.14 6.81 2.81
N LYS A 72 16.19 6.22 3.39
CA LYS A 72 16.06 5.16 4.39
C LYS A 72 16.22 5.76 5.77
N LEU A 73 15.30 5.40 6.65
CA LEU A 73 15.32 5.71 8.07
C LEU A 73 15.53 4.42 8.87
N ASP A 74 16.19 4.53 10.00
CA ASP A 74 16.20 3.46 11.00
C ASP A 74 14.85 3.36 11.72
N LYS A 75 14.72 2.44 12.67
CA LYS A 75 13.48 2.23 13.41
C LYS A 75 13.08 3.42 14.32
N TYR A 76 14.01 4.32 14.63
CA TYR A 76 13.78 5.52 15.44
C TYR A 76 13.47 6.76 14.60
N GLY A 77 13.42 6.61 13.25
CA GLY A 77 13.19 7.72 12.33
C GLY A 77 14.45 8.51 11.98
N GLU A 78 15.65 8.04 12.36
CA GLU A 78 16.89 8.69 11.99
C GLU A 78 17.34 8.33 10.57
N GLU A 79 17.87 9.30 9.83
CA GLU A 79 18.30 9.09 8.45
C GLU A 79 19.57 8.21 8.40
N GLU A 80 19.48 7.09 7.68
CA GLU A 80 20.64 6.24 7.38
C GLU A 80 21.29 6.65 6.06
N TRP A 81 20.49 6.88 5.02
CA TRP A 81 20.93 7.36 3.72
C TRP A 81 19.79 8.00 2.91
N GLN A 82 20.15 8.80 1.91
CA GLN A 82 19.24 9.31 0.88
C GLN A 82 19.95 9.38 -0.49
N HIS A 83 19.19 9.10 -1.56
CA HIS A 83 19.69 9.13 -2.93
C HIS A 83 18.68 9.76 -3.88
N THR A 84 19.18 10.37 -4.96
CA THR A 84 18.36 10.89 -6.06
C THR A 84 18.64 10.14 -7.35
N TYR A 85 17.61 9.97 -8.18
CA TYR A 85 17.67 9.22 -9.43
C TYR A 85 17.07 10.05 -10.56
N THR A 86 17.82 10.19 -11.66
CA THR A 86 17.35 10.98 -12.80
C THR A 86 16.41 10.16 -13.66
N LEU A 87 15.11 10.37 -13.50
CA LEU A 87 14.06 9.81 -14.36
C LEU A 87 13.59 10.81 -15.42
N GLY A 88 13.39 12.05 -15.06
CA GLY A 88 12.90 13.15 -15.89
C GLY A 88 12.97 14.47 -15.12
N ASP A 89 12.06 15.39 -15.41
CA ASP A 89 12.11 16.75 -14.87
C ASP A 89 11.15 16.98 -13.67
N PHE A 90 10.27 16.03 -13.34
CA PHE A 90 9.21 16.23 -12.35
C PHE A 90 9.38 15.46 -11.04
N GLY A 91 10.03 14.30 -11.04
CA GLY A 91 10.44 13.55 -9.84
C GLY A 91 9.35 13.25 -8.80
N TYR A 92 8.08 13.16 -9.20
CA TYR A 92 7.00 12.87 -8.23
C TYR A 92 6.86 11.38 -7.99
N SER A 93 7.08 10.94 -6.75
CA SER A 93 6.79 9.59 -6.30
C SER A 93 5.29 9.37 -6.10
N ARG A 94 4.88 8.14 -6.33
CA ARG A 94 3.53 7.65 -6.04
C ARG A 94 3.57 6.41 -5.16
N SER A 95 4.59 5.58 -5.31
CA SER A 95 4.70 4.33 -4.58
C SER A 95 6.16 4.01 -4.29
N VAL A 96 6.39 3.36 -3.16
CA VAL A 96 7.65 2.73 -2.78
C VAL A 96 7.37 1.41 -2.10
N VAL A 97 8.12 0.38 -2.46
CA VAL A 97 8.08 -0.91 -1.78
C VAL A 97 9.49 -1.43 -1.56
N GLN A 98 9.71 -2.16 -0.48
CA GLN A 98 10.91 -2.96 -0.34
C GLN A 98 10.76 -4.23 -1.15
N THR A 99 11.83 -4.66 -1.80
CA THR A 99 11.87 -5.88 -2.62
C THR A 99 12.46 -7.05 -1.84
N SER A 100 12.15 -8.27 -2.27
CA SER A 100 12.55 -9.51 -1.58
C SER A 100 14.05 -9.71 -1.44
N ASP A 101 14.85 -9.05 -2.28
CA ASP A 101 16.31 -9.01 -2.21
C ASP A 101 16.86 -7.96 -1.20
N GLY A 102 15.97 -7.29 -0.46
CA GLY A 102 16.31 -6.23 0.49
C GLY A 102 16.47 -4.85 -0.14
N GLY A 103 16.37 -4.72 -1.45
CA GLY A 103 16.41 -3.45 -2.16
C GLY A 103 15.06 -2.73 -2.17
N TYR A 104 14.91 -1.73 -3.04
CA TYR A 104 13.74 -0.86 -3.07
C TYR A 104 13.27 -0.57 -4.48
N LEU A 105 11.95 -0.55 -4.67
CA LEU A 105 11.31 -0.18 -5.93
C LEU A 105 10.57 1.14 -5.74
N TYR A 106 10.93 2.14 -6.53
CA TYR A 106 10.26 3.43 -6.65
C TYR A 106 9.39 3.44 -7.90
N ALA A 107 8.17 3.94 -7.82
CA ALA A 107 7.34 4.22 -8.98
C ALA A 107 6.73 5.63 -8.89
N GLY A 108 6.59 6.28 -10.04
CA GLY A 108 6.04 7.63 -10.09
C GLY A 108 5.97 8.21 -11.49
N TYR A 109 5.92 9.54 -11.54
CA TYR A 109 5.99 10.27 -12.80
C TYR A 109 7.30 9.96 -13.51
N GLU A 110 7.20 9.68 -14.79
CA GLU A 110 8.32 9.46 -15.71
C GLU A 110 9.05 8.11 -15.60
N GLY A 111 8.68 7.24 -14.65
CA GLY A 111 9.27 5.91 -14.65
C GLY A 111 9.28 5.18 -13.32
N ILE A 112 10.12 4.16 -13.30
CA ILE A 112 10.34 3.24 -12.20
C ILE A 112 11.86 3.08 -12.00
N VAL A 113 12.29 2.97 -10.73
CA VAL A 113 13.69 2.72 -10.33
C VAL A 113 13.72 1.55 -9.38
N LYS A 114 14.64 0.63 -9.58
CA LYS A 114 15.06 -0.37 -8.61
C LYS A 114 16.44 0.04 -8.07
N ALA A 115 16.54 0.09 -6.75
CA ALA A 115 17.79 0.31 -6.03
C ALA A 115 18.12 -0.90 -5.15
N ASP A 116 19.38 -1.13 -4.83
CA ASP A 116 19.82 -2.11 -3.85
C ASP A 116 19.48 -1.67 -2.41
N SER A 117 19.84 -2.47 -1.41
CA SER A 117 19.60 -2.18 0.00
C SER A 117 20.31 -0.91 0.52
N ASN A 118 21.36 -0.44 -0.17
CA ASN A 118 22.09 0.77 0.16
C ASN A 118 21.61 1.99 -0.65
N GLY A 119 20.54 1.83 -1.45
CA GLY A 119 20.01 2.88 -2.30
C GLY A 119 20.78 3.08 -3.61
N THR A 120 21.72 2.19 -3.98
CA THR A 120 22.41 2.28 -5.27
C THR A 120 21.48 1.83 -6.39
N GLU A 121 21.39 2.65 -7.47
CA GLU A 121 20.59 2.30 -8.64
C GLU A 121 21.07 1.00 -9.30
N GLU A 122 20.21 -0.02 -9.35
CA GLU A 122 20.48 -1.23 -10.11
C GLU A 122 20.00 -1.08 -11.55
N TRP A 123 18.76 -0.59 -11.70
CA TRP A 123 18.20 -0.27 -13.01
C TRP A 123 17.08 0.76 -12.88
N LYS A 124 16.78 1.41 -14.00
CA LYS A 124 15.61 2.28 -14.16
C LYS A 124 14.98 2.10 -15.51
N ASN A 125 13.69 2.34 -15.60
CA ASN A 125 12.96 2.31 -16.86
C ASN A 125 12.16 3.61 -17.03
N LYS A 126 12.58 4.39 -18.05
CA LYS A 126 11.86 5.58 -18.53
C LYS A 126 11.09 5.19 -19.76
N THR A 127 9.83 4.84 -19.62
CA THR A 127 9.03 4.53 -20.80
C THR A 127 8.33 5.79 -21.33
N LYS A 128 8.96 6.48 -22.26
CA LYS A 128 8.24 7.47 -23.07
C LYS A 128 7.26 6.73 -23.97
N THR A 129 5.98 6.82 -23.69
CA THR A 129 4.95 6.61 -24.72
C THR A 129 4.87 7.88 -25.56
N VAL A 130 4.76 7.72 -26.87
CA VAL A 130 4.68 8.86 -27.81
C VAL A 130 3.52 9.77 -27.40
N GLY A 131 3.83 10.98 -26.93
CA GLY A 131 2.84 12.01 -26.57
C GLY A 131 2.41 12.07 -25.09
N ALA A 132 2.79 11.13 -24.24
CA ALA A 132 2.54 11.18 -22.78
C ALA A 132 3.71 10.55 -22.02
N TYR A 133 4.00 11.09 -20.84
CA TYR A 133 4.97 10.46 -19.94
C TYR A 133 4.37 9.17 -19.37
N PRO A 134 5.18 8.12 -19.10
CA PRO A 134 4.69 7.00 -18.31
C PRO A 134 4.33 7.53 -16.93
N TYR A 135 3.12 7.26 -16.54
CA TYR A 135 2.56 7.71 -15.28
C TYR A 135 2.22 6.46 -14.49
N TYR A 136 3.04 6.15 -13.48
CA TYR A 136 2.79 5.04 -12.58
C TYR A 136 2.25 5.58 -11.26
N GLU A 137 1.08 5.10 -10.89
CA GLU A 137 0.45 5.42 -9.61
C GLU A 137 0.90 4.46 -8.53
N ASP A 138 1.11 3.17 -8.88
CA ASP A 138 1.52 2.17 -7.92
C ASP A 138 2.36 1.06 -8.59
N ALA A 139 3.18 0.36 -7.79
CA ALA A 139 3.98 -0.77 -8.24
C ALA A 139 4.24 -1.76 -7.12
N ILE A 140 4.38 -3.04 -7.50
CA ILE A 140 4.69 -4.14 -6.58
C ILE A 140 5.79 -5.04 -7.15
N GLU A 141 6.51 -5.73 -6.26
CA GLU A 141 7.18 -6.97 -6.58
C GLU A 141 6.17 -8.12 -6.39
N HIS A 142 6.02 -8.94 -7.40
CA HIS A 142 5.16 -10.12 -7.37
C HIS A 142 5.98 -11.35 -6.95
N SER A 143 5.35 -12.30 -6.27
CA SER A 143 5.96 -13.55 -5.79
C SER A 143 6.74 -14.35 -6.84
N SER A 144 6.50 -14.08 -8.14
CA SER A 144 7.29 -14.65 -9.25
C SER A 144 8.64 -13.97 -9.49
N GLY A 145 9.01 -12.96 -8.70
CA GLY A 145 10.20 -12.12 -8.87
C GLY A 145 10.10 -11.08 -10.00
N ASN A 146 8.93 -10.94 -10.64
CA ASN A 146 8.70 -9.86 -11.62
C ASN A 146 8.08 -8.65 -10.93
N PHE A 147 8.30 -7.48 -11.52
CA PHE A 147 7.68 -6.25 -11.03
C PHE A 147 6.49 -5.88 -11.89
N TYR A 148 5.48 -5.28 -11.27
CA TYR A 148 4.30 -4.77 -11.95
C TYR A 148 4.06 -3.33 -11.53
N ALA A 149 3.73 -2.48 -12.49
CA ALA A 149 3.33 -1.11 -12.24
C ALA A 149 2.02 -0.80 -12.97
N VAL A 150 1.17 -0.02 -12.32
CA VAL A 150 -0.12 0.43 -12.85
C VAL A 150 -0.18 1.94 -12.91
N GLY A 151 -1.08 2.46 -13.73
CA GLY A 151 -1.32 3.89 -13.92
C GLY A 151 -2.08 4.13 -15.20
N GLY A 152 -1.76 5.21 -15.88
CA GLY A 152 -2.32 5.55 -17.19
C GLY A 152 -1.93 6.96 -17.59
N PRO A 153 -1.90 7.29 -18.89
CA PRO A 153 -1.77 8.67 -19.33
C PRO A 153 -3.08 9.42 -19.10
N SER A 154 -3.01 10.70 -18.77
CA SER A 154 -4.20 11.57 -18.72
C SER A 154 -4.95 11.52 -20.04
N GLY A 155 -6.27 11.31 -20.00
CA GLY A 155 -7.11 11.16 -21.20
C GLY A 155 -6.90 9.85 -21.96
N GLY A 156 -6.51 8.77 -21.26
CA GLY A 156 -6.18 7.48 -21.87
C GLY A 156 -6.78 6.28 -21.18
N GLN A 157 -6.15 5.15 -21.36
CA GLN A 157 -6.57 3.85 -20.83
C GLN A 157 -5.78 3.50 -19.56
N GLY A 158 -6.40 2.79 -18.61
CA GLY A 158 -5.69 2.14 -17.53
C GLY A 158 -4.56 1.25 -18.05
N GLN A 159 -3.39 1.31 -17.46
CA GLN A 159 -2.19 0.62 -17.92
C GLN A 159 -1.65 -0.33 -16.86
N LEU A 160 -1.28 -1.53 -17.27
CA LEU A 160 -0.44 -2.47 -16.50
C LEU A 160 0.85 -2.75 -17.28
N VAL A 161 1.98 -2.59 -16.60
CA VAL A 161 3.30 -2.93 -17.16
C VAL A 161 3.96 -3.98 -16.29
N LYS A 162 4.43 -5.06 -16.92
CA LYS A 162 5.22 -6.11 -16.28
C LYS A 162 6.69 -5.93 -16.66
N PHE A 163 7.56 -5.94 -15.64
CA PHE A 163 9.00 -5.87 -15.81
C PHE A 163 9.67 -7.17 -15.34
N SER A 164 10.79 -7.51 -15.97
CA SER A 164 11.68 -8.55 -15.47
C SER A 164 12.40 -8.09 -14.19
N PRO A 165 13.05 -9.01 -13.45
CA PRO A 165 13.93 -8.64 -12.33
C PRO A 165 15.03 -7.64 -12.70
N THR A 166 15.43 -7.58 -13.97
CA THR A 166 16.46 -6.67 -14.51
C THR A 166 15.89 -5.40 -15.16
N GLY A 167 14.60 -5.08 -14.91
CA GLY A 167 13.96 -3.85 -15.38
C GLY A 167 13.53 -3.83 -16.86
N SER A 168 13.66 -4.95 -17.60
CA SER A 168 13.19 -5.02 -18.98
C SER A 168 11.67 -5.13 -19.03
N VAL A 169 11.01 -4.37 -19.90
CA VAL A 169 9.56 -4.47 -20.11
C VAL A 169 9.24 -5.80 -20.78
N LEU A 170 8.60 -6.70 -20.04
CA LEU A 170 8.14 -8.01 -20.57
C LEU A 170 6.79 -7.90 -21.23
N LYS A 171 5.91 -7.06 -20.71
CA LYS A 171 4.56 -6.88 -21.24
C LYS A 171 3.98 -5.54 -20.83
N ARG A 172 3.18 -4.97 -21.73
CA ARG A 172 2.33 -3.81 -21.48
C ARG A 172 0.92 -4.12 -21.93
N ARG A 173 -0.07 -3.79 -21.11
CA ARG A 173 -1.48 -3.93 -21.42
C ARG A 173 -2.22 -2.66 -21.10
N PHE A 174 -3.24 -2.39 -21.90
CA PHE A 174 -4.17 -1.29 -21.72
C PHE A 174 -5.57 -1.85 -21.54
N TYR A 175 -6.35 -1.19 -20.70
CA TYR A 175 -7.70 -1.57 -20.33
C TYR A 175 -8.61 -0.35 -20.43
N GLY A 176 -9.91 -0.60 -20.69
CA GLY A 176 -10.87 0.49 -20.89
C GLY A 176 -10.86 1.04 -22.30
N SER A 177 -11.37 2.24 -22.48
CA SER A 177 -11.57 2.89 -23.79
C SER A 177 -10.42 3.85 -24.13
N LYS A 178 -10.07 3.96 -25.42
CA LYS A 178 -9.00 4.86 -25.87
C LYS A 178 -9.33 6.34 -25.75
N CYS A 179 -10.62 6.68 -25.62
CA CYS A 179 -11.10 8.06 -25.62
C CYS A 179 -11.72 8.45 -24.27
N GLU A 180 -11.53 7.60 -23.25
CA GLU A 180 -12.00 7.82 -21.90
C GLU A 180 -10.78 8.03 -20.99
N ASP A 181 -10.99 8.70 -19.85
CA ASP A 181 -9.93 8.97 -18.89
C ASP A 181 -9.97 7.85 -17.82
N ASP A 182 -9.61 6.63 -18.27
CA ASP A 182 -9.53 5.46 -17.41
C ASP A 182 -8.14 5.38 -16.79
N ILE A 183 -8.04 5.10 -15.50
CA ILE A 183 -6.75 5.02 -14.82
C ILE A 183 -6.78 3.97 -13.72
N PHE A 184 -5.68 3.23 -13.53
CA PHE A 184 -5.45 2.44 -12.33
C PHE A 184 -4.62 3.23 -11.33
N ARG A 185 -4.99 3.13 -10.06
CA ARG A 185 -4.36 3.86 -8.96
C ARG A 185 -3.61 2.98 -7.99
N SER A 186 -4.09 1.76 -7.76
CA SER A 186 -3.47 0.83 -6.84
C SER A 186 -3.45 -0.59 -7.39
N ILE A 187 -2.45 -1.37 -7.01
CA ILE A 187 -2.25 -2.77 -7.38
C ILE A 187 -1.82 -3.59 -6.16
N ALA A 188 -2.39 -4.78 -6.01
CA ALA A 188 -1.93 -5.75 -5.03
C ALA A 188 -1.84 -7.16 -5.63
N GLU A 189 -0.97 -8.01 -5.05
CA GLU A 189 -0.94 -9.43 -5.32
C GLU A 189 -1.91 -10.14 -4.39
N THR A 190 -2.74 -11.01 -4.94
CA THR A 190 -3.66 -11.85 -4.16
C THR A 190 -2.96 -13.11 -3.69
N GLN A 191 -3.51 -13.78 -2.66
CA GLN A 191 -2.93 -14.99 -2.08
C GLN A 191 -2.74 -16.14 -3.08
N ASP A 192 -3.56 -16.19 -4.14
CA ASP A 192 -3.45 -17.17 -5.23
C ASP A 192 -2.46 -16.75 -6.34
N GLY A 193 -1.67 -15.70 -6.10
CA GLY A 193 -0.67 -15.19 -7.04
C GLY A 193 -1.29 -14.51 -8.28
N MET A 194 -2.52 -14.03 -8.18
CA MET A 194 -3.13 -13.18 -9.17
C MET A 194 -2.90 -11.70 -8.80
N LEU A 195 -3.31 -10.79 -9.66
CA LEU A 195 -3.26 -9.36 -9.41
C LEU A 195 -4.68 -8.83 -9.22
N VAL A 196 -4.84 -7.91 -8.30
CA VAL A 196 -6.02 -7.05 -8.23
C VAL A 196 -5.60 -5.61 -8.43
N VAL A 197 -6.35 -4.88 -9.24
CA VAL A 197 -6.10 -3.45 -9.51
C VAL A 197 -7.38 -2.66 -9.26
N ALA A 198 -7.21 -1.46 -8.72
CA ALA A 198 -8.29 -0.52 -8.46
C ALA A 198 -8.02 0.82 -9.13
N GLY A 199 -9.07 1.53 -9.49
CA GLY A 199 -8.98 2.84 -10.10
C GLY A 199 -10.34 3.40 -10.51
N GLU A 200 -10.34 4.15 -11.58
CA GLU A 200 -11.55 4.82 -12.10
C GLU A 200 -11.78 4.48 -13.57
N LYS A 201 -13.03 4.17 -13.90
CA LYS A 201 -13.51 3.96 -15.25
C LYS A 201 -14.49 5.06 -15.63
N SER A 202 -14.16 5.78 -16.65
CA SER A 202 -15.04 6.81 -17.20
C SER A 202 -16.21 6.18 -17.94
N HIS A 203 -17.39 6.77 -17.81
CA HIS A 203 -18.54 6.43 -18.64
C HIS A 203 -19.24 7.71 -19.13
N GLY A 204 -19.62 7.75 -20.38
CA GLY A 204 -20.26 8.90 -21.01
C GLY A 204 -20.39 8.73 -22.51
N ASN A 205 -21.01 9.70 -23.18
CA ASN A 205 -21.20 9.67 -24.62
C ASN A 205 -19.86 9.68 -25.35
N GLN A 206 -19.54 8.56 -26.00
CA GLN A 206 -18.40 8.44 -26.89
C GLN A 206 -18.55 9.45 -28.04
N SER A 207 -17.73 10.48 -28.04
CA SER A 207 -17.50 11.27 -29.23
C SER A 207 -16.53 10.49 -30.12
N TYR A 208 -16.88 10.30 -31.38
CA TYR A 208 -16.13 9.48 -32.35
C TYR A 208 -14.68 9.94 -32.63
N ASP A 209 -14.28 11.11 -32.17
CA ASP A 209 -12.99 11.73 -32.46
C ASP A 209 -12.13 12.03 -31.23
N CYS A 210 -12.41 11.45 -30.08
CA CYS A 210 -11.65 11.74 -28.85
C CYS A 210 -11.51 13.26 -28.56
N ALA A 211 -12.37 14.07 -29.18
CA ALA A 211 -12.43 15.49 -28.91
C ALA A 211 -12.90 15.68 -27.47
N PHE A 212 -12.07 16.31 -26.67
CA PHE A 212 -12.17 16.60 -25.24
C PHE A 212 -13.61 16.87 -24.74
N ASN A 213 -14.42 15.84 -24.70
CA ASN A 213 -15.67 15.86 -23.96
C ASN A 213 -15.35 15.35 -22.55
N PHE A 214 -14.98 16.28 -21.69
CA PHE A 214 -14.86 16.04 -20.26
C PHE A 214 -16.21 15.65 -19.67
N MET A 215 -16.63 14.42 -19.90
CA MET A 215 -17.78 13.86 -19.20
C MET A 215 -17.28 13.20 -17.92
N TYR A 216 -17.68 13.79 -16.83
CA TYR A 216 -17.15 13.59 -15.48
C TYR A 216 -17.86 12.49 -14.70
N TYR A 217 -18.40 11.49 -15.37
CA TYR A 217 -18.96 10.32 -14.74
C TYR A 217 -17.87 9.24 -14.68
N LYS A 218 -17.46 8.90 -13.49
CA LYS A 218 -16.47 7.85 -13.25
C LYS A 218 -17.01 6.93 -12.16
N ASP A 219 -16.76 5.65 -12.30
CA ASP A 219 -17.08 4.64 -11.30
C ASP A 219 -15.80 4.04 -10.72
N PHE A 220 -15.86 3.50 -9.51
CA PHE A 220 -14.83 2.59 -9.03
C PHE A 220 -14.67 1.47 -10.02
N TRP A 221 -13.46 1.18 -10.40
CA TRP A 221 -13.12 0.17 -11.37
C TRP A 221 -12.14 -0.82 -10.77
N ILE A 222 -12.57 -2.07 -10.61
CA ILE A 222 -11.78 -3.11 -9.97
C ILE A 222 -11.67 -4.29 -10.93
N LEU A 223 -10.44 -4.75 -11.18
CA LEU A 223 -10.16 -5.93 -11.98
C LEU A 223 -9.31 -6.93 -11.20
N LYS A 224 -9.68 -8.21 -11.27
CA LYS A 224 -8.77 -9.31 -10.96
C LYS A 224 -8.15 -9.81 -12.26
N LEU A 225 -6.82 -9.87 -12.27
CA LEU A 225 -6.04 -10.19 -13.46
C LEU A 225 -5.13 -11.39 -13.17
N ASN A 226 -4.92 -12.26 -14.14
CA ASN A 226 -3.84 -13.24 -14.03
C ASN A 226 -2.47 -12.55 -14.19
N LYS A 227 -1.39 -13.23 -13.82
CA LYS A 227 0.00 -12.74 -13.89
C LYS A 227 0.49 -12.31 -15.29
N ASN A 228 -0.30 -12.55 -16.33
CA ASN A 228 -0.05 -12.07 -17.69
C ASN A 228 -0.98 -10.91 -18.09
N GLY A 229 -1.74 -10.38 -17.15
CA GLY A 229 -2.69 -9.28 -17.34
C GLY A 229 -3.97 -9.70 -18.08
N GLY A 230 -4.30 -11.00 -18.16
CA GLY A 230 -5.62 -11.45 -18.65
C GLY A 230 -6.67 -11.21 -17.58
N ILE A 231 -7.80 -10.63 -17.95
CA ILE A 231 -8.92 -10.36 -17.04
C ILE A 231 -9.53 -11.69 -16.58
N ILE A 232 -9.62 -11.89 -15.27
CA ILE A 232 -10.36 -12.97 -14.63
C ILE A 232 -11.79 -12.50 -14.38
N TRP A 233 -11.93 -11.33 -13.75
CA TRP A 233 -13.18 -10.61 -13.65
C TRP A 233 -12.94 -9.09 -13.66
N GLU A 234 -13.94 -8.33 -14.06
CA GLU A 234 -13.99 -6.88 -14.10
C GLU A 234 -15.30 -6.42 -13.50
N LYS A 235 -15.27 -5.46 -12.59
CA LYS A 235 -16.45 -4.86 -11.97
C LYS A 235 -16.31 -3.36 -11.83
N THR A 236 -17.45 -2.68 -11.94
CA THR A 236 -17.60 -1.25 -11.66
C THR A 236 -18.62 -1.06 -10.57
N TYR A 237 -18.37 -0.09 -9.70
CA TYR A 237 -19.28 0.31 -8.61
C TYR A 237 -19.40 1.81 -8.65
N GLY A 238 -20.63 2.30 -8.74
CA GLY A 238 -20.89 3.72 -8.85
C GLY A 238 -22.31 3.97 -9.33
N GLY A 239 -22.56 5.18 -9.80
CA GLY A 239 -23.89 5.60 -10.16
C GLY A 239 -23.93 6.77 -11.14
N ALA A 240 -24.73 7.77 -10.80
CA ALA A 240 -24.94 8.92 -11.70
C ALA A 240 -23.89 10.03 -11.51
N TYR A 241 -22.86 9.80 -10.68
CA TYR A 241 -21.90 10.83 -10.27
C TYR A 241 -20.47 10.38 -10.52
N MET A 242 -19.50 11.04 -9.90
CA MET A 242 -18.10 10.68 -9.97
C MET A 242 -17.72 9.92 -8.71
N GLU A 243 -17.35 8.68 -8.88
CA GLU A 243 -16.75 7.81 -7.88
C GLU A 243 -15.39 7.33 -8.40
N LYS A 244 -14.36 7.35 -7.58
CA LYS A 244 -13.03 6.84 -7.95
C LYS A 244 -12.40 6.08 -6.80
N ALA A 245 -11.89 4.89 -7.08
CA ALA A 245 -11.07 4.13 -6.14
C ALA A 245 -9.65 4.66 -6.17
N ASP A 246 -9.11 4.99 -4.99
CA ASP A 246 -7.73 5.43 -4.85
C ASP A 246 -6.81 4.31 -4.38
N ASP A 247 -7.29 3.40 -3.51
CA ASP A 247 -6.46 2.34 -2.97
C ASP A 247 -7.22 1.04 -2.70
N ILE A 248 -6.50 -0.10 -2.73
CA ILE A 248 -7.04 -1.44 -2.50
C ILE A 248 -6.08 -2.28 -1.66
N VAL A 249 -6.62 -2.97 -0.66
CA VAL A 249 -5.89 -3.95 0.14
C VAL A 249 -6.50 -5.33 0.01
N VAL A 250 -5.65 -6.36 0.03
CA VAL A 250 -6.05 -7.77 0.03
C VAL A 250 -6.21 -8.21 1.47
N LEU A 251 -7.33 -8.89 1.77
CA LEU A 251 -7.66 -9.40 3.09
C LEU A 251 -7.18 -10.85 3.26
N GLU A 252 -6.98 -11.27 4.50
CA GLU A 252 -6.55 -12.65 4.81
C GLU A 252 -7.54 -13.72 4.32
N ASN A 253 -8.82 -13.38 4.24
CA ASN A 253 -9.85 -14.27 3.69
C ASN A 253 -9.97 -14.27 2.16
N GLY A 254 -9.03 -13.60 1.47
CA GLY A 254 -8.97 -13.49 0.00
C GLY A 254 -9.87 -12.40 -0.60
N GLY A 255 -10.65 -11.70 0.22
CA GLY A 255 -11.44 -10.54 -0.22
C GLY A 255 -10.61 -9.25 -0.31
N PHE A 256 -11.28 -8.11 -0.45
CA PHE A 256 -10.65 -6.82 -0.66
C PHE A 256 -11.31 -5.73 0.17
N GLY A 257 -10.51 -4.79 0.67
CA GLY A 257 -10.94 -3.48 1.13
C GLY A 257 -10.56 -2.43 0.08
N VAL A 258 -11.50 -1.60 -0.33
CA VAL A 258 -11.30 -0.56 -1.35
C VAL A 258 -11.76 0.77 -0.80
N ILE A 259 -10.95 1.81 -0.99
CA ILE A 259 -11.29 3.17 -0.56
C ILE A 259 -11.17 4.17 -1.69
N GLY A 260 -11.95 5.23 -1.60
CA GLY A 260 -11.90 6.33 -2.54
C GLY A 260 -12.91 7.41 -2.24
N ASP A 261 -13.25 8.22 -3.21
CA ASP A 261 -14.22 9.29 -3.05
C ASP A 261 -15.47 9.13 -3.91
N LYS A 262 -16.56 9.72 -3.41
CA LYS A 262 -17.86 9.81 -4.07
C LYS A 262 -18.35 11.25 -4.07
N CYS A 263 -18.67 11.75 -5.25
CA CYS A 263 -19.27 13.06 -5.45
C CYS A 263 -20.78 12.98 -5.64
N ASN A 264 -21.54 13.78 -4.91
CA ASN A 264 -23.00 13.83 -5.04
C ASN A 264 -23.52 14.88 -6.03
N HIS A 265 -22.67 15.55 -6.81
CA HIS A 265 -23.06 16.62 -7.72
C HIS A 265 -22.31 16.47 -9.05
N GLY A 266 -23.02 16.13 -10.11
CA GLY A 266 -22.54 16.29 -11.48
C GLY A 266 -22.54 17.77 -11.85
N TYR A 267 -21.46 18.26 -12.45
CA TYR A 267 -21.26 19.55 -13.15
C TYR A 267 -20.16 20.47 -12.63
N ASP A 268 -19.48 20.23 -11.56
CA ASP A 268 -18.26 21.02 -11.32
C ASP A 268 -17.03 20.28 -11.80
N ILE A 269 -16.44 20.82 -12.86
CA ILE A 269 -15.30 20.32 -13.62
C ILE A 269 -14.21 19.77 -12.69
N GLY A 270 -14.21 18.44 -12.48
CA GLY A 270 -13.13 17.73 -11.79
C GLY A 270 -12.96 18.03 -10.30
N ARG A 271 -13.97 18.58 -9.61
CA ARG A 271 -13.88 18.96 -8.19
C ARG A 271 -15.14 18.60 -7.44
N CYS A 272 -15.08 17.57 -6.62
CA CYS A 272 -16.11 17.31 -5.61
C CYS A 272 -16.20 18.42 -4.56
N GLY A 273 -15.12 19.18 -4.39
CA GLY A 273 -15.03 20.21 -3.38
C GLY A 273 -15.29 19.70 -1.96
N SER A 274 -15.75 20.57 -1.07
CA SER A 274 -16.09 20.23 0.32
C SER A 274 -17.30 19.28 0.50
N LYS A 275 -17.88 18.78 -0.59
CA LYS A 275 -19.03 17.86 -0.60
C LYS A 275 -18.67 16.43 -0.96
N ALA A 276 -17.40 16.13 -1.21
CA ALA A 276 -16.95 14.77 -1.41
C ALA A 276 -17.19 13.95 -0.13
N LYS A 277 -17.55 12.69 -0.35
CA LYS A 277 -17.62 11.69 0.70
C LYS A 277 -16.48 10.71 0.51
N VAL A 278 -15.98 10.16 1.60
CA VAL A 278 -15.16 8.95 1.53
C VAL A 278 -16.10 7.77 1.33
N LEU A 279 -15.77 6.90 0.38
CA LEU A 279 -16.47 5.67 0.13
C LEU A 279 -15.52 4.50 0.37
N PHE A 280 -15.90 3.62 1.28
CA PHE A 280 -15.25 2.34 1.52
C PHE A 280 -16.15 1.21 1.05
N MET A 281 -15.55 0.19 0.44
CA MET A 281 -16.22 -1.05 0.08
C MET A 281 -15.39 -2.25 0.54
N ARG A 282 -16.08 -3.23 1.13
CA ARG A 282 -15.56 -4.58 1.37
C ARG A 282 -16.12 -5.52 0.32
N LEU A 283 -15.22 -6.20 -0.39
CA LEU A 283 -15.57 -7.13 -1.46
C LEU A 283 -15.12 -8.55 -1.08
N ASN A 284 -15.84 -9.56 -1.59
CA ASN A 284 -15.35 -10.94 -1.52
C ASN A 284 -14.27 -11.19 -2.61
N GLU A 285 -13.71 -12.40 -2.64
CA GLU A 285 -12.69 -12.82 -3.61
C GLU A 285 -13.13 -12.75 -5.08
N ASN A 286 -14.45 -12.80 -5.32
CA ASN A 286 -15.07 -12.69 -6.65
C ASN A 286 -15.45 -11.25 -7.01
N GLY A 287 -15.11 -10.29 -6.16
CA GLY A 287 -15.46 -8.89 -6.29
C GLY A 287 -16.91 -8.58 -5.97
N ASP A 288 -17.70 -9.44 -5.32
CA ASP A 288 -19.07 -9.08 -4.93
C ASP A 288 -19.04 -8.21 -3.69
N LEU A 289 -19.88 -7.16 -3.69
CA LEU A 289 -19.99 -6.21 -2.60
C LEU A 289 -20.58 -6.88 -1.36
N LEU A 290 -19.85 -6.85 -0.25
CA LEU A 290 -20.28 -7.36 1.06
C LEU A 290 -20.73 -6.23 1.99
N GLU A 291 -20.05 -5.10 1.93
CA GLU A 291 -20.25 -3.95 2.81
C GLU A 291 -19.90 -2.66 2.09
N GLU A 292 -20.65 -1.60 2.35
CA GLU A 292 -20.36 -0.24 1.90
C GLU A 292 -20.51 0.72 3.08
N GLN A 293 -19.56 1.61 3.27
CA GLN A 293 -19.60 2.68 4.27
C GLN A 293 -19.26 4.02 3.63
N GLU A 294 -19.99 5.07 4.03
CA GLU A 294 -19.77 6.44 3.58
C GLU A 294 -19.53 7.38 4.77
N TRP A 295 -18.48 8.19 4.68
CA TRP A 295 -18.23 9.29 5.62
C TRP A 295 -18.39 10.63 4.92
N SER A 296 -19.20 11.53 5.53
CA SER A 296 -19.50 12.86 5.02
C SER A 296 -19.09 13.93 6.03
N GLY A 297 -19.09 15.21 5.60
CA GLY A 297 -18.77 16.34 6.48
C GLY A 297 -17.26 16.53 6.71
N LEU A 298 -16.44 15.72 6.07
CA LEU A 298 -15.00 15.89 6.02
C LEU A 298 -14.72 17.08 5.08
N ASN A 299 -14.24 18.17 5.62
CA ASN A 299 -13.96 19.41 4.88
C ASN A 299 -12.65 19.22 4.08
N PHE A 300 -12.71 18.50 2.97
CA PHE A 300 -11.55 18.30 2.10
C PHE A 300 -11.12 19.60 1.41
N MET A 301 -9.85 19.69 1.02
CA MET A 301 -9.37 20.77 0.16
C MET A 301 -10.07 20.71 -1.21
N GLU A 302 -10.10 21.83 -1.93
CA GLU A 302 -10.71 21.93 -3.28
C GLU A 302 -10.03 21.04 -4.34
N ARG A 303 -8.90 20.42 -4.00
CA ARG A 303 -8.23 19.40 -4.82
C ARG A 303 -8.71 18.04 -4.36
N LEU A 304 -8.85 17.11 -5.30
CA LEU A 304 -9.23 15.73 -5.05
C LEU A 304 -8.28 15.13 -4.01
N PRO A 305 -8.79 14.71 -2.83
CA PRO A 305 -7.95 14.03 -1.86
C PRO A 305 -7.45 12.70 -2.46
N TYR A 306 -6.26 12.29 -2.04
CA TYR A 306 -5.83 10.90 -2.20
C TYR A 306 -6.17 10.18 -0.91
N PHE A 307 -6.70 8.98 -1.05
CA PHE A 307 -6.96 8.11 0.08
C PHE A 307 -6.00 6.94 0.00
N SER A 308 -5.47 6.53 1.12
CA SER A 308 -4.77 5.28 1.28
C SER A 308 -5.40 4.49 2.41
N ILE A 309 -5.39 3.16 2.31
CA ILE A 309 -6.01 2.25 3.25
C ILE A 309 -5.05 1.12 3.60
N THR A 310 -5.08 0.71 4.86
CA THR A 310 -4.39 -0.49 5.34
C THR A 310 -5.30 -1.29 6.27
N THR A 311 -4.94 -2.55 6.53
CA THR A 311 -5.63 -3.39 7.52
C THR A 311 -5.11 -3.11 8.93
N THR A 312 -5.96 -3.36 9.94
CA THR A 312 -5.56 -3.35 11.36
C THR A 312 -5.32 -4.77 11.88
N ALA A 313 -4.82 -4.90 13.12
CA ALA A 313 -4.60 -6.20 13.76
C ALA A 313 -5.89 -6.99 13.98
N ASN A 314 -7.03 -6.28 14.12
CA ASN A 314 -8.32 -6.84 14.53
C ASN A 314 -9.29 -7.01 13.35
N GLU A 315 -8.78 -7.34 12.15
CA GLU A 315 -9.57 -7.49 10.91
C GLU A 315 -10.34 -6.21 10.51
N GLY A 316 -9.95 -5.07 11.04
CA GLY A 316 -10.45 -3.76 10.67
C GLY A 316 -9.59 -3.10 9.61
N PHE A 317 -9.80 -1.79 9.44
CA PHE A 317 -9.14 -0.94 8.48
C PHE A 317 -8.72 0.38 9.10
N ALA A 318 -7.65 0.95 8.57
CA ALA A 318 -7.30 2.34 8.80
C ALA A 318 -7.11 3.04 7.46
N TRP A 319 -7.69 4.22 7.30
CA TRP A 319 -7.52 5.04 6.11
C TRP A 319 -7.10 6.46 6.48
N ILE A 320 -6.47 7.12 5.52
CA ILE A 320 -5.93 8.47 5.69
C ILE A 320 -6.55 9.42 4.66
N ALA A 321 -6.78 10.66 5.09
CA ALA A 321 -7.24 11.74 4.22
C ALA A 321 -6.73 13.10 4.66
N GLU A 322 -6.82 14.07 3.74
CA GLU A 322 -6.53 15.47 4.00
C GLU A 322 -7.76 16.20 4.57
N HIS A 323 -7.56 17.05 5.60
CA HIS A 323 -8.56 17.97 6.08
C HIS A 323 -8.15 19.42 5.83
N LYS A 324 -9.01 20.22 5.18
CA LYS A 324 -8.75 21.58 4.67
C LYS A 324 -8.06 22.54 5.66
N ASN A 325 -8.28 22.41 6.95
CA ASN A 325 -7.80 23.38 7.95
C ASN A 325 -7.18 22.71 9.19
N LYS A 326 -7.05 21.39 9.22
CA LYS A 326 -6.72 20.66 10.44
C LYS A 326 -5.56 19.66 10.29
N GLY A 327 -5.02 19.49 9.09
CA GLY A 327 -3.93 18.55 8.84
C GLY A 327 -4.40 17.21 8.30
N THR A 328 -3.76 16.14 8.74
CA THR A 328 -3.99 14.77 8.29
C THR A 328 -4.97 14.07 9.22
N TRP A 329 -5.98 13.44 8.64
CA TRP A 329 -6.93 12.59 9.34
C TRP A 329 -6.60 11.13 9.12
N VAL A 330 -6.59 10.37 10.21
CA VAL A 330 -6.59 8.91 10.20
C VAL A 330 -7.87 8.43 10.84
N HIS A 331 -8.58 7.56 10.15
CA HIS A 331 -9.78 6.91 10.64
C HIS A 331 -9.55 5.40 10.70
N LYS A 332 -9.60 4.83 11.90
CA LYS A 332 -9.51 3.41 12.16
C LYS A 332 -10.90 2.88 12.48
N PHE A 333 -11.32 1.80 11.84
CA PHE A 333 -12.64 1.21 12.01
C PHE A 333 -12.61 -0.30 11.79
N GLY A 334 -13.55 -1.00 12.41
CA GLY A 334 -13.64 -2.45 12.31
C GLY A 334 -14.80 -3.02 13.10
N PRO A 335 -14.90 -4.35 13.25
CA PRO A 335 -16.06 -5.01 13.84
C PRO A 335 -16.43 -4.54 15.25
N ASN A 336 -15.49 -4.00 16.02
CA ASN A 336 -15.73 -3.52 17.40
C ASN A 336 -14.94 -2.24 17.69
N GLU A 337 -14.55 -1.51 16.66
CA GLU A 337 -13.61 -0.42 16.81
C GLU A 337 -13.96 0.72 15.84
N GLU A 338 -14.02 1.92 16.37
CA GLU A 338 -14.04 3.15 15.58
C GLU A 338 -13.26 4.21 16.34
N SER A 339 -12.21 4.71 15.74
CA SER A 339 -11.41 5.81 16.29
C SER A 339 -10.94 6.75 15.20
N VAL A 340 -10.83 8.03 15.54
CA VAL A 340 -10.38 9.08 14.64
C VAL A 340 -9.29 9.88 15.31
N SER A 341 -8.14 9.99 14.66
CA SER A 341 -7.05 10.85 15.10
C SER A 341 -6.73 11.91 14.07
N MET A 342 -6.33 13.07 14.55
CA MET A 342 -5.89 14.19 13.72
C MET A 342 -4.46 14.58 14.08
N TYR A 343 -3.63 14.69 13.06
CA TYR A 343 -2.25 15.13 13.21
C TYR A 343 -2.13 16.57 12.71
N PRO A 344 -1.82 17.53 13.60
CA PRO A 344 -1.60 18.91 13.23
C PRO A 344 -0.29 19.03 12.44
N GLY A 345 -0.30 19.85 11.41
CA GLY A 345 0.87 20.08 10.56
C GLY A 345 0.88 19.22 9.30
N GLY A 346 1.28 19.80 8.20
CA GLY A 346 1.30 19.15 6.90
C GLY A 346 0.02 19.35 6.09
N TYR A 347 0.17 19.32 4.78
CA TYR A 347 -0.92 19.39 3.82
C TYR A 347 -1.35 17.98 3.47
N GLY A 348 -2.27 17.40 4.26
CA GLY A 348 -2.98 16.17 3.91
C GLY A 348 -2.24 14.85 4.01
N GLY A 349 -2.99 13.79 4.30
CA GLY A 349 -2.52 12.41 4.24
C GLY A 349 -2.22 11.98 2.81
N PHE A 350 -1.16 11.20 2.64
CA PHE A 350 -0.78 10.65 1.35
C PHE A 350 -0.75 9.12 1.36
N ASP A 351 -0.20 8.53 2.42
CA ASP A 351 0.03 7.11 2.51
C ASP A 351 -0.03 6.63 3.96
N ILE A 352 -0.66 5.49 4.21
CA ILE A 352 -0.73 4.84 5.51
C ILE A 352 -0.47 3.36 5.37
N ASN A 353 0.40 2.82 6.23
CA ASN A 353 0.70 1.40 6.26
C ASN A 353 0.82 0.90 7.68
N ARG A 354 0.30 -0.31 7.91
CA ARG A 354 0.49 -1.01 9.17
C ARG A 354 1.94 -1.44 9.33
N THR A 355 2.45 -1.32 10.54
CA THR A 355 3.79 -1.76 10.93
C THR A 355 3.76 -3.10 11.66
N THR A 356 4.90 -3.77 11.78
CA THR A 356 5.01 -5.11 12.39
C THR A 356 4.66 -5.14 13.87
N ASP A 357 4.75 -4.00 14.56
CA ASP A 357 4.33 -3.79 15.95
C ASP A 357 2.83 -3.43 16.08
N ASN A 358 2.04 -3.62 15.03
CA ASN A 358 0.63 -3.28 14.88
C ASN A 358 0.30 -1.78 14.84
N GLY A 359 1.26 -0.89 15.01
CA GLY A 359 1.08 0.54 14.79
C GLY A 359 1.00 0.90 13.30
N PHE A 360 1.17 2.19 13.00
CA PHE A 360 1.09 2.69 11.63
C PHE A 360 2.27 3.59 11.30
N ILE A 361 2.67 3.57 10.04
CA ILE A 361 3.55 4.57 9.45
C ILE A 361 2.75 5.40 8.43
N ILE A 362 2.85 6.71 8.55
CA ILE A 362 2.03 7.67 7.83
C ILE A 362 2.96 8.64 7.11
N GLY A 363 2.70 8.84 5.82
CA GLY A 363 3.32 9.87 5.01
C GLY A 363 2.32 10.95 4.62
N THR A 364 2.75 12.21 4.59
CA THR A 364 1.87 13.35 4.28
C THR A 364 2.32 14.12 3.04
N TRP A 365 1.43 14.92 2.46
CA TRP A 365 1.75 15.86 1.38
C TRP A 365 2.71 16.97 1.80
N GLY A 366 2.75 17.28 3.10
CA GLY A 366 3.62 18.31 3.67
C GLY A 366 5.00 17.81 4.03
N GLY A 367 5.29 16.52 3.86
CA GLY A 367 6.58 15.93 4.17
C GLY A 367 6.70 15.38 5.59
N ASN A 368 5.63 15.35 6.38
CA ASN A 368 5.68 14.70 7.69
C ASN A 368 5.60 13.18 7.52
N ILE A 369 6.46 12.49 8.22
CA ILE A 369 6.49 11.05 8.40
C ILE A 369 6.19 10.78 9.86
N ILE A 370 5.12 10.06 10.15
CA ILE A 370 4.63 9.85 11.50
C ILE A 370 4.51 8.36 11.77
N LYS A 371 5.24 7.86 12.76
CA LYS A 371 5.10 6.50 13.28
C LYS A 371 4.25 6.56 14.55
N THR A 372 3.17 5.78 14.57
CA THR A 372 2.24 5.68 15.71
C THR A 372 2.23 4.28 16.30
N ASP A 373 1.69 4.16 17.51
CA ASP A 373 1.20 2.88 18.03
C ASP A 373 -0.11 2.45 17.33
N ASP A 374 -0.73 1.35 17.76
CA ASP A 374 -1.98 0.83 17.20
C ASP A 374 -3.21 1.66 17.61
N GLU A 375 -3.10 2.49 18.65
CA GLU A 375 -4.13 3.44 19.10
C GLU A 375 -3.99 4.81 18.43
N LEU A 376 -3.06 4.96 17.48
CA LEU A 376 -2.77 6.19 16.75
C LEU A 376 -2.09 7.27 17.60
N ASN A 377 -1.45 6.92 18.71
CA ASN A 377 -0.63 7.85 19.48
C ASN A 377 0.80 7.93 18.91
N TYR A 378 1.44 9.08 19.07
CA TYR A 378 2.85 9.30 18.71
C TYR A 378 3.49 10.34 19.62
N GLU A 379 4.81 10.29 19.73
CA GLU A 379 5.59 11.35 20.37
C GLU A 379 5.92 12.41 19.31
N ALA A 380 5.37 13.61 19.49
CA ALA A 380 5.73 14.74 18.66
C ALA A 380 7.20 15.11 18.94
N SER A 381 7.98 15.34 17.87
CA SER A 381 9.32 15.87 18.02
C SER A 381 9.23 17.18 18.82
N SER A 382 9.90 17.26 19.96
CA SER A 382 10.07 18.50 20.70
C SER A 382 10.94 19.42 19.83
N ASN A 383 10.29 20.26 19.03
CA ASN A 383 10.99 21.36 18.38
C ASN A 383 11.42 22.34 19.49
N GLU A 384 12.65 22.21 20.00
CA GLU A 384 13.38 23.26 20.67
C GLU A 384 14.00 24.25 19.66
#